data_5b7fe69cc2ad66589cbd29afc41b75e9
#
_entry.id   5b7fe69cc2ad66589cbd29afc41b75e9
#
_cell.length_a   1.000
_cell.length_b   1.000
_cell.length_c   1.000
_cell.angle_alpha   90.00
_cell.angle_beta   90.00
_cell.angle_gamma   90.00
#
_symmetry.space_group_name_H-M   'P 1'
#
loop_
_entity.id
_entity.type
_entity.pdbx_description
1 polymer ?
#
loop_
_entity_poly.entity_id
_entity_poly.type
_entity_poly.pdbx_seq_one_letter_code
_entity_poly.pdbx_strand_id
1 'polypeptide(L)'
;MVAQSRRKARQRPSSDAVSKAVNRRPRTIVEGVGSPLPPSAAIDPRRSLSAQVYELAREAIVSLWLKPGQAISEKEIASQLGVSRTPVREALMRLSDEGLIEVFRQSGTFVSPIKLHDVYEGQLVREALEIAVVRRATRKFDRRFESRFQALLARQRECAKWNDYDGFHALDEEFHRTISECSGTPRVWRIIISAKAQLDRVRRLGIRAPGQFQQILQQHESIVAGMKSGDEALAASALQEHLNAVFTSIRLLLDENSAYFLSEESETSDEASFSRAADPPREDQARTRKRAGSAGLKPTPMIKGA
;
A
#
# COMPACT_ATOMS: atom_id res chain seq x y z
N MET A 1 2.50 42.38 47.24
CA MET A 1 1.99 42.51 45.87
C MET A 1 1.96 41.11 45.27
N VAL A 2 0.79 40.50 45.20
CA VAL A 2 0.60 39.09 44.73
C VAL A 2 0.01 39.18 43.31
N ALA A 3 0.75 38.68 42.34
CA ALA A 3 0.33 38.66 40.94
C ALA A 3 -0.62 37.46 40.69
N GLN A 4 -1.86 37.75 40.37
CA GLN A 4 -2.86 36.76 39.93
C GLN A 4 -2.66 36.39 38.47
N SER A 5 -2.25 35.14 38.20
CA SER A 5 -2.19 34.54 36.89
C SER A 5 -3.60 34.09 36.44
N ARG A 6 -4.17 34.77 35.46
CA ARG A 6 -5.42 34.39 34.81
C ARG A 6 -5.19 33.23 33.84
N ARG A 7 -5.69 32.03 34.18
CA ARG A 7 -5.81 30.90 33.25
C ARG A 7 -6.89 31.20 32.19
N LYS A 8 -6.47 31.36 30.92
CA LYS A 8 -7.39 31.38 29.77
C LYS A 8 -7.97 29.98 29.57
N ALA A 9 -9.28 29.85 29.70
CA ALA A 9 -10.02 28.64 29.34
C ALA A 9 -9.94 28.43 27.81
N ARG A 10 -9.43 27.27 27.39
CA ARG A 10 -9.48 26.83 25.99
C ARG A 10 -10.94 26.46 25.66
N GLN A 11 -11.57 27.21 24.78
CA GLN A 11 -12.88 26.89 24.22
C GLN A 11 -12.76 25.61 23.35
N ARG A 12 -13.65 24.64 23.60
CA ARG A 12 -13.80 23.42 22.78
C ARG A 12 -14.39 23.81 21.44
N PRO A 13 -13.88 23.28 20.31
CA PRO A 13 -14.51 23.51 19.01
C PRO A 13 -15.90 22.88 18.97
N SER A 14 -16.86 23.56 18.33
CA SER A 14 -18.25 23.11 18.18
C SER A 14 -18.35 21.86 17.30
N SER A 15 -19.35 21.01 17.55
CA SER A 15 -19.65 19.78 16.79
C SER A 15 -19.80 19.99 15.27
N ASP A 16 -20.14 21.20 14.83
CA ASP A 16 -20.24 21.58 13.42
C ASP A 16 -18.88 21.71 12.70
N ALA A 17 -17.78 21.96 13.43
CA ALA A 17 -16.44 22.02 12.84
C ALA A 17 -15.89 20.62 12.50
N VAL A 18 -16.27 19.60 13.26
CA VAL A 18 -15.84 18.20 13.05
C VAL A 18 -16.57 17.58 11.86
N SER A 19 -17.87 17.91 11.65
CA SER A 19 -18.64 17.42 10.52
C SER A 19 -18.20 17.98 9.16
N LYS A 20 -17.55 19.16 9.13
CA LYS A 20 -17.04 19.80 7.91
C LYS A 20 -15.68 19.27 7.45
N ALA A 21 -14.89 18.65 8.33
CA ALA A 21 -13.57 18.10 7.98
C ALA A 21 -13.67 16.77 7.21
N VAL A 22 -14.70 15.96 7.45
CA VAL A 22 -14.91 14.64 6.85
C VAL A 22 -15.37 14.70 5.37
N ASN A 23 -15.73 15.88 4.85
CA ASN A 23 -16.33 16.03 3.53
C ASN A 23 -15.56 16.96 2.58
N ARG A 24 -14.24 17.14 2.81
CA ARG A 24 -13.42 17.95 1.90
C ARG A 24 -13.02 17.14 0.68
N ARG A 25 -13.46 17.60 -0.51
CA ARG A 25 -12.98 17.12 -1.81
C ARG A 25 -11.45 17.19 -1.84
N PRO A 26 -10.75 16.23 -2.50
CA PRO A 26 -9.33 16.39 -2.77
C PRO A 26 -9.10 17.76 -3.43
N ARG A 27 -8.11 18.51 -2.94
CA ARG A 27 -7.88 19.92 -3.30
C ARG A 27 -7.53 20.15 -4.77
N THR A 28 -7.27 19.09 -5.52
CA THR A 28 -6.92 19.18 -6.95
C THR A 28 -7.72 18.13 -7.72
N ILE A 29 -8.87 18.56 -8.28
CA ILE A 29 -9.55 17.77 -9.31
C ILE A 29 -8.72 17.96 -10.58
N VAL A 30 -7.96 16.95 -10.97
CA VAL A 30 -7.36 16.92 -12.31
C VAL A 30 -8.50 16.52 -13.26
N GLU A 31 -9.01 17.48 -14.00
CA GLU A 31 -9.96 17.19 -15.08
C GLU A 31 -9.24 16.35 -16.14
N GLY A 32 -9.45 15.04 -16.10
CA GLY A 32 -8.94 14.10 -17.09
C GLY A 32 -9.84 14.12 -18.32
N VAL A 33 -9.45 14.88 -19.32
CA VAL A 33 -9.99 14.73 -20.69
C VAL A 33 -9.22 13.58 -21.34
N GLY A 34 -9.69 12.34 -21.13
CA GLY A 34 -9.06 11.15 -21.71
C GLY A 34 -9.86 9.88 -21.40
N SER A 35 -9.56 8.82 -22.13
CA SER A 35 -10.11 7.49 -21.84
C SER A 35 -9.76 7.08 -20.42
N PRO A 36 -10.72 6.54 -19.62
CA PRO A 36 -10.49 6.16 -18.23
C PRO A 36 -9.47 5.02 -18.08
N LEU A 37 -9.26 4.23 -19.13
CA LEU A 37 -8.26 3.18 -19.19
C LEU A 37 -7.38 3.34 -20.42
N PRO A 38 -6.16 2.77 -20.46
CA PRO A 38 -5.33 2.77 -21.65
C PRO A 38 -6.08 2.22 -22.88
N PRO A 39 -5.81 2.72 -24.09
CA PRO A 39 -6.47 2.28 -25.31
C PRO A 39 -6.29 0.78 -25.62
N SER A 40 -5.22 0.17 -25.09
CA SER A 40 -4.93 -1.26 -25.20
C SER A 40 -5.76 -2.13 -24.25
N ALA A 41 -6.55 -1.53 -23.35
CA ALA A 41 -7.39 -2.27 -22.42
C ALA A 41 -8.46 -3.08 -23.17
N ALA A 42 -8.42 -4.40 -23.02
CA ALA A 42 -9.33 -5.33 -23.66
C ALA A 42 -9.79 -6.41 -22.68
N ILE A 43 -10.99 -6.95 -22.93
CA ILE A 43 -11.61 -7.99 -22.11
C ILE A 43 -11.65 -9.31 -22.88
N ASP A 44 -11.19 -10.39 -22.24
CA ASP A 44 -11.41 -11.77 -22.71
C ASP A 44 -12.73 -12.30 -22.13
N PRO A 45 -13.75 -12.57 -22.94
CA PRO A 45 -15.07 -13.03 -22.46
C PRO A 45 -15.03 -14.39 -21.75
N ARG A 46 -13.93 -15.15 -21.85
CA ARG A 46 -13.75 -16.47 -21.21
C ARG A 46 -13.30 -16.37 -19.76
N ARG A 47 -12.87 -15.19 -19.31
CA ARG A 47 -12.39 -14.93 -17.95
C ARG A 47 -13.43 -14.12 -17.16
N SER A 48 -13.33 -14.13 -15.83
CA SER A 48 -14.16 -13.28 -14.99
C SER A 48 -14.04 -11.81 -15.39
N LEU A 49 -15.14 -11.18 -15.75
CA LEU A 49 -15.16 -9.77 -16.17
C LEU A 49 -14.73 -8.84 -15.05
N SER A 50 -15.24 -9.05 -13.82
CA SER A 50 -14.87 -8.19 -12.69
C SER A 50 -13.39 -8.30 -12.31
N ALA A 51 -12.81 -9.50 -12.43
CA ALA A 51 -11.37 -9.69 -12.19
C ALA A 51 -10.52 -8.94 -13.22
N GLN A 52 -10.90 -8.98 -14.51
CA GLN A 52 -10.17 -8.28 -15.56
C GLN A 52 -10.31 -6.75 -15.44
N VAL A 53 -11.53 -6.26 -15.17
CA VAL A 53 -11.75 -4.83 -14.93
C VAL A 53 -10.90 -4.35 -13.76
N TYR A 54 -10.85 -5.14 -12.67
CA TYR A 54 -10.00 -4.84 -11.52
C TYR A 54 -8.51 -4.79 -11.93
N GLU A 55 -8.00 -5.80 -12.64
CA GLU A 55 -6.60 -5.85 -13.10
C GLU A 55 -6.25 -4.61 -13.96
N LEU A 56 -7.12 -4.25 -14.92
CA LEU A 56 -6.93 -3.11 -15.82
C LEU A 56 -6.99 -1.77 -15.08
N ALA A 57 -7.97 -1.58 -14.22
CA ALA A 57 -8.12 -0.34 -13.45
C ALA A 57 -7.00 -0.19 -12.41
N ARG A 58 -6.60 -1.29 -11.75
CA ARG A 58 -5.46 -1.30 -10.83
C ARG A 58 -4.17 -0.91 -11.53
N GLU A 59 -3.88 -1.52 -12.68
CA GLU A 59 -2.69 -1.17 -13.48
C GLU A 59 -2.73 0.31 -13.93
N ALA A 60 -3.89 0.82 -14.35
CA ALA A 60 -4.03 2.22 -14.73
C ALA A 60 -3.74 3.18 -13.55
N ILE A 61 -4.10 2.81 -12.31
CA ILE A 61 -3.81 3.61 -11.11
C ILE A 61 -2.34 3.48 -10.74
N VAL A 62 -1.81 2.25 -10.69
CA VAL A 62 -0.42 1.98 -10.28
C VAL A 62 0.58 2.55 -11.29
N SER A 63 0.28 2.50 -12.58
CA SER A 63 1.12 3.10 -13.63
C SER A 63 1.03 4.64 -13.70
N LEU A 64 0.15 5.25 -12.89
CA LEU A 64 -0.15 6.69 -12.92
C LEU A 64 -0.79 7.17 -14.25
N TRP A 65 -1.35 6.25 -15.04
CA TRP A 65 -2.27 6.62 -16.13
C TRP A 65 -3.47 7.35 -15.57
N LEU A 66 -4.10 6.79 -14.53
CA LEU A 66 -5.06 7.47 -13.67
C LEU A 66 -4.29 8.13 -12.52
N LYS A 67 -4.24 9.45 -12.52
CA LYS A 67 -3.45 10.23 -11.55
C LYS A 67 -4.16 10.36 -10.20
N PRO A 68 -3.42 10.54 -9.11
CA PRO A 68 -4.00 10.88 -7.80
C PRO A 68 -4.98 12.06 -7.91
N GLY A 69 -6.13 11.94 -7.24
CA GLY A 69 -7.21 12.95 -7.29
C GLY A 69 -8.07 12.92 -8.56
N GLN A 70 -7.74 12.12 -9.56
CA GLN A 70 -8.52 12.03 -10.80
C GLN A 70 -9.85 11.31 -10.54
N ALA A 71 -10.93 11.85 -11.10
CA ALA A 71 -12.25 11.23 -11.04
C ALA A 71 -12.32 9.95 -11.89
N ILE A 72 -13.00 8.94 -11.38
CA ILE A 72 -13.26 7.66 -12.05
C ILE A 72 -14.76 7.53 -12.32
N SER A 73 -15.12 7.23 -13.56
CA SER A 73 -16.51 7.05 -13.98
C SER A 73 -16.82 5.58 -14.28
N GLU A 74 -17.67 4.94 -13.48
CA GLU A 74 -18.17 3.59 -13.76
C GLU A 74 -18.77 3.47 -15.18
N LYS A 75 -19.46 4.52 -15.63
CA LYS A 75 -20.14 4.56 -16.93
C LYS A 75 -19.11 4.55 -18.08
N GLU A 76 -18.05 5.34 -17.95
CA GLU A 76 -17.01 5.46 -18.97
C GLU A 76 -16.18 4.17 -19.07
N ILE A 77 -15.78 3.58 -17.95
CA ILE A 77 -15.09 2.28 -17.93
C ILE A 77 -15.95 1.19 -18.56
N ALA A 78 -17.23 1.10 -18.16
CA ALA A 78 -18.16 0.13 -18.71
C ALA A 78 -18.34 0.30 -20.23
N SER A 79 -18.44 1.54 -20.70
CA SER A 79 -18.56 1.87 -22.13
C SER A 79 -17.28 1.52 -22.89
N GLN A 80 -16.10 1.85 -22.35
CA GLN A 80 -14.82 1.58 -23.01
C GLN A 80 -14.56 0.08 -23.17
N LEU A 81 -14.91 -0.72 -22.14
CA LEU A 81 -14.66 -2.16 -22.13
C LEU A 81 -15.81 -2.98 -22.74
N GLY A 82 -16.93 -2.36 -23.10
CA GLY A 82 -18.10 -3.06 -23.63
C GLY A 82 -18.78 -3.99 -22.61
N VAL A 83 -18.72 -3.69 -21.31
CA VAL A 83 -19.29 -4.48 -20.23
C VAL A 83 -20.44 -3.74 -19.53
N SER A 84 -21.24 -4.46 -18.73
CA SER A 84 -22.22 -3.83 -17.84
C SER A 84 -21.54 -3.11 -16.65
N ARG A 85 -22.28 -2.26 -15.93
CA ARG A 85 -21.74 -1.54 -14.76
C ARG A 85 -21.46 -2.46 -13.56
N THR A 86 -22.13 -3.62 -13.45
CA THR A 86 -21.95 -4.51 -12.30
C THR A 86 -20.51 -4.97 -12.11
N PRO A 87 -19.82 -5.61 -13.10
CA PRO A 87 -18.43 -6.00 -12.94
C PRO A 87 -17.50 -4.82 -12.69
N VAL A 88 -17.81 -3.62 -13.21
CA VAL A 88 -17.03 -2.41 -12.93
C VAL A 88 -17.18 -2.00 -11.47
N ARG A 89 -18.39 -1.99 -10.93
CA ARG A 89 -18.63 -1.65 -9.52
C ARG A 89 -17.95 -2.62 -8.57
N GLU A 90 -18.02 -3.94 -8.85
CA GLU A 90 -17.30 -4.95 -8.07
C GLU A 90 -15.77 -4.72 -8.08
N ALA A 91 -15.23 -4.39 -9.24
CA ALA A 91 -13.81 -4.05 -9.37
C ALA A 91 -13.43 -2.80 -8.58
N LEU A 92 -14.23 -1.74 -8.68
CA LEU A 92 -13.99 -0.50 -7.93
C LEU A 92 -14.14 -0.68 -6.42
N MET A 93 -15.08 -1.52 -5.94
CA MET A 93 -15.17 -1.85 -4.51
C MET A 93 -13.85 -2.48 -4.01
N ARG A 94 -13.28 -3.44 -4.76
CA ARG A 94 -12.00 -4.07 -4.39
C ARG A 94 -10.85 -3.05 -4.38
N LEU A 95 -10.81 -2.12 -5.33
CA LEU A 95 -9.80 -1.05 -5.36
C LEU A 95 -9.96 -0.08 -4.18
N SER A 96 -11.19 0.13 -3.71
CA SER A 96 -11.47 0.91 -2.51
C SER A 96 -10.99 0.19 -1.24
N ASP A 97 -11.21 -1.13 -1.15
CA ASP A 97 -10.70 -1.96 -0.04
C ASP A 97 -9.16 -1.98 0.02
N GLU A 98 -8.49 -1.81 -1.13
CA GLU A 98 -7.03 -1.68 -1.23
C GLU A 98 -6.53 -0.23 -1.03
N GLY A 99 -7.41 0.73 -0.75
CA GLY A 99 -7.06 2.14 -0.56
C GLY A 99 -6.58 2.85 -1.82
N LEU A 100 -6.81 2.27 -3.02
CA LEU A 100 -6.40 2.85 -4.30
C LEU A 100 -7.37 3.90 -4.84
N ILE A 101 -8.63 3.85 -4.39
CA ILE A 101 -9.66 4.82 -4.71
C ILE A 101 -10.47 5.19 -3.47
N GLU A 102 -11.05 6.38 -3.49
CA GLU A 102 -11.96 6.89 -2.46
C GLU A 102 -13.33 7.16 -3.07
N VAL A 103 -14.39 6.72 -2.36
CA VAL A 103 -15.77 6.91 -2.79
C VAL A 103 -16.43 7.95 -1.89
N PHE A 104 -16.72 9.12 -2.43
CA PHE A 104 -17.41 10.19 -1.71
C PHE A 104 -18.92 10.18 -2.07
N ARG A 105 -19.77 10.04 -1.07
CA ARG A 105 -21.22 10.15 -1.26
C ARG A 105 -21.53 11.50 -1.91
N GLN A 106 -22.29 11.50 -3.01
CA GLN A 106 -22.70 12.68 -3.79
C GLN A 106 -21.60 13.38 -4.61
N SER A 107 -20.32 13.01 -4.47
CA SER A 107 -19.20 13.65 -5.20
C SER A 107 -18.56 12.74 -6.24
N GLY A 108 -18.69 11.41 -6.10
CA GLY A 108 -18.14 10.44 -7.04
C GLY A 108 -16.99 9.62 -6.47
N THR A 109 -16.31 8.92 -7.37
CA THR A 109 -15.14 8.06 -7.07
C THR A 109 -13.89 8.72 -7.61
N PHE A 110 -12.83 8.73 -6.83
CA PHE A 110 -11.56 9.37 -7.17
C PHE A 110 -10.38 8.44 -6.87
N VAL A 111 -9.30 8.58 -7.63
CA VAL A 111 -8.02 7.92 -7.32
C VAL A 111 -7.47 8.51 -6.02
N SER A 112 -7.15 7.66 -5.04
CA SER A 112 -6.60 8.11 -3.77
C SER A 112 -5.26 8.82 -3.95
N PRO A 113 -4.94 9.86 -3.18
CA PRO A 113 -3.58 10.37 -3.07
C PRO A 113 -2.65 9.27 -2.54
N ILE A 114 -1.34 9.43 -2.78
CA ILE A 114 -0.33 8.53 -2.22
C ILE A 114 -0.14 8.90 -0.76
N LYS A 115 -0.37 7.96 0.16
CA LYS A 115 -0.14 8.11 1.59
C LYS A 115 1.22 7.51 1.93
N LEU A 116 2.10 8.28 2.55
CA LEU A 116 3.45 7.80 2.90
C LEU A 116 3.41 6.63 3.88
N HIS A 117 2.48 6.65 4.83
CA HIS A 117 2.25 5.55 5.75
C HIS A 117 2.01 4.22 5.00
N ASP A 118 1.09 4.20 4.04
CA ASP A 118 0.80 3.01 3.23
C ASP A 118 2.02 2.56 2.39
N VAL A 119 2.85 3.51 1.95
CA VAL A 119 4.12 3.21 1.24
C VAL A 119 5.10 2.48 2.16
N TYR A 120 5.27 2.95 3.40
CA TYR A 120 6.16 2.31 4.38
C TYR A 120 5.64 0.95 4.83
N GLU A 121 4.33 0.80 5.05
CA GLU A 121 3.73 -0.49 5.37
C GLU A 121 3.89 -1.51 4.22
N GLY A 122 3.63 -1.08 3.00
CA GLY A 122 3.83 -1.91 1.81
C GLY A 122 5.29 -2.37 1.67
N GLN A 123 6.25 -1.50 1.98
CA GLN A 123 7.66 -1.85 1.99
C GLN A 123 7.99 -2.86 3.09
N LEU A 124 7.47 -2.68 4.29
CA LEU A 124 7.67 -3.62 5.41
C LEU A 124 7.20 -5.02 5.05
N VAL A 125 5.99 -5.14 4.49
CA VAL A 125 5.45 -6.44 4.03
C VAL A 125 6.32 -7.02 2.91
N ARG A 126 6.72 -6.21 1.94
CA ARG A 126 7.58 -6.61 0.83
C ARG A 126 8.91 -7.14 1.35
N GLU A 127 9.59 -6.39 2.20
CA GLU A 127 10.88 -6.76 2.78
C GLU A 127 10.79 -8.06 3.57
N ALA A 128 9.85 -8.17 4.50
CA ALA A 128 9.68 -9.36 5.32
C ALA A 128 9.45 -10.63 4.49
N LEU A 129 8.60 -10.55 3.47
CA LEU A 129 8.26 -11.71 2.64
C LEU A 129 9.32 -12.02 1.61
N GLU A 130 9.85 -11.02 0.88
CA GLU A 130 10.82 -11.26 -0.19
C GLU A 130 12.16 -11.74 0.35
N ILE A 131 12.63 -11.25 1.50
CA ILE A 131 13.83 -11.77 2.16
C ILE A 131 13.67 -13.24 2.57
N ALA A 132 12.52 -13.62 3.13
CA ALA A 132 12.24 -15.01 3.43
C ALA A 132 12.17 -15.88 2.18
N VAL A 133 11.61 -15.34 1.10
CA VAL A 133 11.43 -16.04 -0.19
C VAL A 133 12.76 -16.23 -0.91
N VAL A 134 13.65 -15.19 -0.96
CA VAL A 134 14.94 -15.31 -1.64
C VAL A 134 15.86 -16.35 -0.97
N ARG A 135 15.86 -16.42 0.37
CA ARG A 135 16.60 -17.48 1.10
C ARG A 135 16.14 -18.88 0.67
N ARG A 136 14.81 -19.09 0.57
CA ARG A 136 14.26 -20.37 0.08
C ARG A 136 14.58 -20.63 -1.39
N ALA A 137 14.54 -19.58 -2.23
CA ALA A 137 14.87 -19.65 -3.63
C ALA A 137 16.34 -20.04 -3.85
N THR A 138 17.27 -19.51 -3.04
CA THR A 138 18.69 -19.86 -3.07
C THR A 138 18.91 -21.36 -2.88
N ARG A 139 18.21 -21.99 -1.93
CA ARG A 139 18.30 -23.45 -1.71
C ARG A 139 17.78 -24.31 -2.85
N LYS A 140 16.91 -23.74 -3.70
CA LYS A 140 16.27 -24.43 -4.82
C LYS A 140 16.74 -23.94 -6.19
N PHE A 141 17.75 -23.04 -6.18
CA PHE A 141 18.28 -22.46 -7.40
C PHE A 141 18.92 -23.54 -8.27
N ASP A 142 18.48 -23.64 -9.50
CA ASP A 142 18.95 -24.61 -10.47
C ASP A 142 19.25 -23.96 -11.84
N ARG A 143 19.77 -24.76 -12.78
CA ARG A 143 20.12 -24.29 -14.13
C ARG A 143 18.92 -23.71 -14.90
N ARG A 144 17.71 -24.19 -14.65
CA ARG A 144 16.48 -23.70 -15.29
C ARG A 144 16.18 -22.27 -14.85
N PHE A 145 16.25 -22.01 -13.53
CA PHE A 145 16.04 -20.68 -13.00
C PHE A 145 17.19 -19.74 -13.36
N GLU A 146 18.44 -20.20 -13.37
CA GLU A 146 19.60 -19.44 -13.86
C GLU A 146 19.34 -18.90 -15.26
N SER A 147 18.96 -19.77 -16.21
CA SER A 147 18.67 -19.38 -17.59
C SER A 147 17.52 -18.37 -17.67
N ARG A 148 16.51 -18.53 -16.84
CA ARG A 148 15.36 -17.60 -16.80
C ARG A 148 15.75 -16.22 -16.27
N PHE A 149 16.55 -16.14 -15.21
CA PHE A 149 17.05 -14.86 -14.70
C PHE A 149 17.99 -14.17 -15.70
N GLN A 150 18.86 -14.92 -16.38
CA GLN A 150 19.71 -14.37 -17.43
C GLN A 150 18.89 -13.76 -18.58
N ALA A 151 17.81 -14.43 -19.01
CA ALA A 151 16.90 -13.89 -20.01
C ALA A 151 16.19 -12.62 -19.54
N LEU A 152 15.73 -12.56 -18.28
CA LEU A 152 15.11 -11.38 -17.70
C LEU A 152 16.08 -10.19 -17.65
N LEU A 153 17.31 -10.41 -17.15
CA LEU A 153 18.33 -9.37 -17.11
C LEU A 153 18.70 -8.85 -18.51
N ALA A 154 18.78 -9.73 -19.51
CA ALA A 154 19.05 -9.31 -20.88
C ALA A 154 17.94 -8.42 -21.42
N ARG A 155 16.67 -8.78 -21.18
CA ARG A 155 15.50 -7.97 -21.59
C ARG A 155 15.46 -6.62 -20.82
N GLN A 156 15.79 -6.60 -19.53
CA GLN A 156 15.87 -5.35 -18.75
C GLN A 156 16.96 -4.42 -19.32
N ARG A 157 18.13 -4.96 -19.74
CA ARG A 157 19.17 -4.15 -20.40
C ARG A 157 18.69 -3.54 -21.71
N GLU A 158 17.88 -4.26 -22.49
CA GLU A 158 17.29 -3.70 -23.71
C GLU A 158 16.29 -2.60 -23.42
N CYS A 159 15.40 -2.76 -22.43
CA CYS A 159 14.51 -1.69 -22.00
C CYS A 159 15.27 -0.45 -21.52
N ALA A 160 16.35 -0.64 -20.75
CA ALA A 160 17.20 0.45 -20.29
C ALA A 160 17.86 1.21 -21.44
N LYS A 161 18.32 0.51 -22.48
CA LYS A 161 18.92 1.09 -23.68
C LYS A 161 17.96 2.01 -24.46
N TRP A 162 16.68 1.64 -24.50
CA TRP A 162 15.67 2.38 -25.24
C TRP A 162 14.83 3.31 -24.36
N ASN A 163 15.14 3.44 -23.07
CA ASN A 163 14.36 4.18 -22.07
C ASN A 163 12.89 3.73 -22.02
N ASP A 164 12.65 2.44 -22.20
CA ASP A 164 11.34 1.81 -22.05
C ASP A 164 11.04 1.59 -20.56
N TYR A 165 10.50 2.62 -19.90
CA TYR A 165 10.21 2.62 -18.48
C TYR A 165 9.13 1.59 -18.10
N ASP A 166 8.10 1.45 -18.92
CA ASP A 166 7.00 0.53 -18.65
C ASP A 166 7.42 -0.92 -18.85
N GLY A 167 8.16 -1.21 -19.93
CA GLY A 167 8.75 -2.52 -20.16
C GLY A 167 9.75 -2.91 -19.07
N PHE A 168 10.58 -1.99 -18.64
CA PHE A 168 11.54 -2.23 -17.56
C PHE A 168 10.83 -2.57 -16.24
N HIS A 169 9.80 -1.80 -15.87
CA HIS A 169 9.03 -2.06 -14.65
C HIS A 169 8.30 -3.41 -14.70
N ALA A 170 7.71 -3.77 -15.84
CA ALA A 170 7.06 -5.09 -16.01
C ALA A 170 8.07 -6.24 -15.84
N LEU A 171 9.30 -6.07 -16.32
CA LEU A 171 10.37 -7.05 -16.15
C LEU A 171 10.94 -7.09 -14.73
N ASP A 172 10.95 -5.97 -14.02
CA ASP A 172 11.29 -5.90 -12.61
C ASP A 172 10.27 -6.69 -11.76
N GLU A 173 8.98 -6.52 -12.02
CA GLU A 173 7.93 -7.31 -11.40
C GLU A 173 8.05 -8.82 -11.72
N GLU A 174 8.40 -9.16 -12.95
CA GLU A 174 8.64 -10.54 -13.34
C GLU A 174 9.87 -11.14 -12.67
N PHE A 175 10.91 -10.34 -12.42
CA PHE A 175 12.11 -10.75 -11.68
C PHE A 175 11.76 -11.19 -10.26
N HIS A 176 11.08 -10.37 -9.50
CA HIS A 176 10.65 -10.67 -8.12
C HIS A 176 9.66 -11.84 -8.07
N ARG A 177 8.71 -11.91 -9.00
CA ARG A 177 7.81 -13.06 -9.15
C ARG A 177 8.58 -14.35 -9.39
N THR A 178 9.63 -14.31 -10.22
CA THR A 178 10.47 -15.47 -10.52
C THR A 178 11.23 -15.96 -9.28
N ILE A 179 11.65 -15.07 -8.38
CA ILE A 179 12.21 -15.46 -7.08
C ILE A 179 11.17 -16.25 -6.27
N SER A 180 9.92 -15.78 -6.21
CA SER A 180 8.83 -16.48 -5.52
C SER A 180 8.53 -17.85 -6.13
N GLU A 181 8.57 -17.99 -7.44
CA GLU A 181 8.39 -19.26 -8.14
C GLU A 181 9.55 -20.23 -7.86
N CYS A 182 10.80 -19.74 -7.90
CA CYS A 182 12.01 -20.51 -7.57
C CYS A 182 11.95 -21.03 -6.13
N SER A 183 11.46 -20.26 -5.19
CA SER A 183 11.30 -20.66 -3.80
C SER A 183 10.30 -21.81 -3.60
N GLY A 184 9.44 -22.08 -4.60
CA GLY A 184 8.30 -23.00 -4.51
C GLY A 184 7.10 -22.43 -3.76
N THR A 185 7.03 -21.10 -3.60
CA THR A 185 5.93 -20.38 -2.92
C THR A 185 5.31 -19.29 -3.79
N PRO A 186 4.81 -19.61 -5.02
CA PRO A 186 4.35 -18.58 -5.97
C PRO A 186 3.14 -17.78 -5.48
N ARG A 187 2.37 -18.31 -4.50
CA ARG A 187 1.21 -17.61 -3.93
C ARG A 187 1.61 -16.42 -3.05
N VAL A 188 2.83 -16.42 -2.49
CA VAL A 188 3.34 -15.30 -1.68
C VAL A 188 3.42 -14.02 -2.50
N TRP A 189 3.75 -14.13 -3.79
CA TRP A 189 3.79 -13.00 -4.70
C TRP A 189 2.46 -12.23 -4.79
N ARG A 190 1.31 -12.91 -4.68
CA ARG A 190 0.00 -12.23 -4.69
C ARG A 190 -0.21 -11.37 -3.45
N ILE A 191 0.30 -11.79 -2.30
CA ILE A 191 0.24 -11.01 -1.05
C ILE A 191 1.11 -9.76 -1.19
N ILE A 192 2.33 -9.92 -1.72
CA ILE A 192 3.26 -8.83 -1.96
C ILE A 192 2.65 -7.79 -2.90
N ILE A 193 2.09 -8.21 -4.06
CA ILE A 193 1.46 -7.30 -5.02
C ILE A 193 0.33 -6.49 -4.38
N SER A 194 -0.52 -7.11 -3.57
CA SER A 194 -1.62 -6.40 -2.92
C SER A 194 -1.10 -5.34 -1.94
N ALA A 195 -0.10 -5.68 -1.13
CA ALA A 195 0.43 -4.78 -0.10
C ALA A 195 1.25 -3.60 -0.66
N LYS A 196 1.93 -3.78 -1.81
CA LYS A 196 2.88 -2.80 -2.33
C LYS A 196 2.31 -1.78 -3.33
N ALA A 197 1.00 -1.73 -3.53
CA ALA A 197 0.39 -0.91 -4.58
C ALA A 197 0.71 0.59 -4.46
N GLN A 198 0.70 1.16 -3.26
CA GLN A 198 1.10 2.55 -3.04
C GLN A 198 2.61 2.76 -3.26
N LEU A 199 3.42 1.80 -2.81
CA LEU A 199 4.87 1.81 -3.05
C LEU A 199 5.20 1.76 -4.55
N ASP A 200 4.46 0.98 -5.35
CA ASP A 200 4.67 0.88 -6.80
C ASP A 200 4.41 2.21 -7.51
N ARG A 201 3.45 3.00 -7.05
CA ARG A 201 3.22 4.36 -7.58
C ARG A 201 4.43 5.27 -7.35
N VAL A 202 5.07 5.18 -6.17
CA VAL A 202 6.32 5.89 -5.86
C VAL A 202 7.47 5.38 -6.73
N ARG A 203 7.60 4.07 -6.89
CA ARG A 203 8.64 3.46 -7.75
C ARG A 203 8.49 3.90 -9.21
N ARG A 204 7.26 4.03 -9.72
CA ARG A 204 6.99 4.56 -11.06
C ARG A 204 7.45 6.01 -11.25
N LEU A 205 7.36 6.84 -10.22
CA LEU A 205 7.92 8.20 -10.25
C LEU A 205 9.44 8.16 -10.26
N GLY A 206 10.06 7.32 -9.41
CA GLY A 206 11.51 7.25 -9.21
C GLY A 206 12.28 6.61 -10.37
N ILE A 207 11.68 5.69 -11.13
CA ILE A 207 12.39 4.97 -12.20
C ILE A 207 12.91 5.87 -13.32
N ARG A 208 12.36 7.08 -13.44
CA ARG A 208 12.75 8.08 -14.44
C ARG A 208 13.99 8.89 -14.05
N ALA A 209 14.52 8.71 -12.83
CA ALA A 209 15.72 9.39 -12.40
C ALA A 209 16.96 8.91 -13.21
N PRO A 210 17.90 9.81 -13.52
CA PRO A 210 19.11 9.44 -14.25
C PRO A 210 19.89 8.33 -13.54
N GLY A 211 20.33 7.31 -14.31
CA GLY A 211 21.12 6.19 -13.78
C GLY A 211 20.33 5.11 -13.05
N GLN A 212 19.04 5.29 -12.83
CA GLN A 212 18.20 4.34 -12.06
C GLN A 212 18.17 2.94 -12.70
N PHE A 213 18.06 2.83 -14.01
CA PHE A 213 18.10 1.54 -14.69
C PHE A 213 19.38 0.75 -14.42
N GLN A 214 20.53 1.43 -14.52
CA GLN A 214 21.85 0.82 -14.29
C GLN A 214 22.00 0.34 -12.86
N GLN A 215 21.54 1.13 -11.90
CA GLN A 215 21.58 0.78 -10.49
C GLN A 215 20.72 -0.47 -10.21
N ILE A 216 19.49 -0.50 -10.69
CA ILE A 216 18.58 -1.65 -10.51
C ILE A 216 19.17 -2.91 -11.17
N LEU A 217 19.72 -2.79 -12.38
CA LEU A 217 20.36 -3.91 -13.07
C LEU A 217 21.52 -4.49 -12.28
N GLN A 218 22.42 -3.66 -11.74
CA GLN A 218 23.54 -4.10 -10.91
C GLN A 218 23.05 -4.82 -9.64
N GLN A 219 22.02 -4.29 -9.00
CA GLN A 219 21.41 -4.93 -7.83
C GLN A 219 20.79 -6.29 -8.16
N HIS A 220 20.05 -6.40 -9.26
CA HIS A 220 19.50 -7.67 -9.73
C HIS A 220 20.58 -8.71 -10.07
N GLU A 221 21.66 -8.30 -10.71
CA GLU A 221 22.84 -9.15 -10.98
C GLU A 221 23.45 -9.67 -9.68
N SER A 222 23.59 -8.80 -8.66
CA SER A 222 24.11 -9.18 -7.34
C SER A 222 23.20 -10.19 -6.63
N ILE A 223 21.87 -10.03 -6.70
CA ILE A 223 20.90 -10.98 -6.15
C ILE A 223 21.05 -12.34 -6.82
N VAL A 224 21.10 -12.37 -8.15
CA VAL A 224 21.25 -13.64 -8.91
C VAL A 224 22.59 -14.29 -8.60
N ALA A 225 23.68 -13.54 -8.46
CA ALA A 225 25.00 -14.06 -8.08
C ALA A 225 24.97 -14.70 -6.69
N GLY A 226 24.34 -14.05 -5.71
CA GLY A 226 24.12 -14.64 -4.37
C GLY A 226 23.31 -15.91 -4.40
N MET A 227 22.21 -15.96 -5.16
CA MET A 227 21.40 -17.18 -5.32
C MET A 227 22.20 -18.30 -6.00
N LYS A 228 22.99 -17.99 -7.02
CA LYS A 228 23.82 -18.95 -7.75
C LYS A 228 24.95 -19.52 -6.91
N SER A 229 25.54 -18.74 -6.02
CA SER A 229 26.57 -19.21 -5.09
C SER A 229 26.05 -20.16 -4.00
N GLY A 230 24.72 -20.24 -3.81
CA GLY A 230 24.10 -20.99 -2.72
C GLY A 230 24.18 -20.27 -1.37
N ASP A 231 24.67 -19.03 -1.32
CA ASP A 231 24.80 -18.23 -0.09
C ASP A 231 23.50 -17.45 0.16
N GLU A 232 22.69 -17.98 1.07
CA GLU A 232 21.40 -17.38 1.46
C GLU A 232 21.58 -15.99 2.13
N ALA A 233 22.68 -15.77 2.83
CA ALA A 233 22.92 -14.49 3.50
C ALA A 233 23.31 -13.43 2.49
N LEU A 234 24.17 -13.78 1.52
CA LEU A 234 24.57 -12.90 0.43
C LEU A 234 23.37 -12.52 -0.45
N ALA A 235 22.56 -13.49 -0.86
CA ALA A 235 21.36 -13.25 -1.65
C ALA A 235 20.35 -12.35 -0.93
N ALA A 236 20.14 -12.59 0.38
CA ALA A 236 19.25 -11.79 1.20
C ALA A 236 19.77 -10.36 1.40
N SER A 237 21.08 -10.17 1.64
CA SER A 237 21.67 -8.84 1.79
C SER A 237 21.59 -8.02 0.50
N ALA A 238 21.87 -8.65 -0.65
CA ALA A 238 21.75 -7.99 -1.96
C ALA A 238 20.29 -7.59 -2.26
N LEU A 239 19.32 -8.45 -1.92
CA LEU A 239 17.91 -8.12 -2.09
C LEU A 239 17.48 -7.00 -1.12
N GLN A 240 17.91 -7.02 0.14
CA GLN A 240 17.65 -5.98 1.12
C GLN A 240 18.12 -4.59 0.64
N GLU A 241 19.35 -4.52 0.12
CA GLU A 241 19.91 -3.29 -0.45
C GLU A 241 19.05 -2.79 -1.62
N HIS A 242 18.67 -3.69 -2.53
CA HIS A 242 17.78 -3.38 -3.65
C HIS A 242 16.42 -2.85 -3.17
N LEU A 243 15.79 -3.51 -2.21
CA LEU A 243 14.47 -3.11 -1.70
C LEU A 243 14.50 -1.73 -1.02
N ASN A 244 15.61 -1.39 -0.35
CA ASN A 244 15.77 -0.12 0.36
C ASN A 244 16.14 1.05 -0.56
N ALA A 245 16.62 0.78 -1.78
CA ALA A 245 17.06 1.84 -2.70
C ALA A 245 15.95 2.83 -3.07
N VAL A 246 14.67 2.42 -3.02
CA VAL A 246 13.52 3.30 -3.30
C VAL A 246 13.47 4.51 -2.37
N PHE A 247 13.88 4.36 -1.10
CA PHE A 247 13.80 5.45 -0.11
C PHE A 247 14.91 6.50 -0.25
N THR A 248 15.99 6.21 -0.97
CA THR A 248 17.07 7.17 -1.20
C THR A 248 16.59 8.42 -1.95
N SER A 249 15.59 8.28 -2.81
CA SER A 249 15.06 9.36 -3.64
C SER A 249 13.68 9.86 -3.21
N ILE A 250 13.08 9.26 -2.16
CA ILE A 250 11.67 9.53 -1.83
C ILE A 250 11.42 11.00 -1.50
N ARG A 251 12.36 11.66 -0.81
CA ARG A 251 12.24 13.08 -0.44
C ARG A 251 12.21 13.99 -1.67
N LEU A 252 13.07 13.72 -2.66
CA LEU A 252 13.06 14.44 -3.93
C LEU A 252 11.75 14.22 -4.70
N LEU A 253 11.26 12.97 -4.72
CA LEU A 253 10.00 12.62 -5.37
C LEU A 253 8.79 13.31 -4.73
N LEU A 254 8.80 13.48 -3.41
CA LEU A 254 7.78 14.23 -2.67
C LEU A 254 7.76 15.70 -3.07
N ASP A 255 8.94 16.33 -3.15
CA ASP A 255 9.06 17.74 -3.51
C ASP A 255 8.60 17.99 -4.96
N GLU A 256 9.02 17.14 -5.89
CA GLU A 256 8.68 17.26 -7.32
C GLU A 256 7.21 16.90 -7.63
N ASN A 257 6.59 16.04 -6.84
CA ASN A 257 5.26 15.49 -7.10
C ASN A 257 4.28 15.73 -5.93
N SER A 258 4.44 16.81 -5.19
CA SER A 258 3.67 17.11 -3.96
C SER A 258 2.15 17.01 -4.14
N ALA A 259 1.63 17.31 -5.34
CA ALA A 259 0.21 17.19 -5.66
C ALA A 259 -0.32 15.74 -5.67
N TYR A 260 0.55 14.74 -5.73
CA TYR A 260 0.18 13.32 -5.74
C TYR A 260 0.13 12.70 -4.34
N PHE A 261 0.73 13.38 -3.37
CA PHE A 261 0.83 12.91 -1.99
C PHE A 261 -0.19 13.59 -1.08
N LEU A 262 -0.64 12.86 -0.08
CA LEU A 262 -1.43 13.44 0.99
C LEU A 262 -0.51 14.30 1.87
N SER A 263 -0.93 15.53 2.22
CA SER A 263 -0.13 16.39 3.12
C SER A 263 -0.15 15.85 4.55
N GLU A 264 0.99 15.90 5.27
CA GLU A 264 1.12 15.45 6.67
C GLU A 264 0.11 16.11 7.63
N GLU A 265 -0.32 17.35 7.37
CA GLU A 265 -1.36 18.02 8.15
C GLU A 265 -2.73 17.34 8.08
N SER A 266 -3.00 16.55 7.02
CA SER A 266 -4.24 15.80 6.87
C SER A 266 -4.17 14.38 7.45
N GLU A 267 -2.97 13.77 7.54
CA GLU A 267 -2.77 12.45 8.16
C GLU A 267 -3.02 12.49 9.67
N THR A 268 -2.52 13.53 10.37
CA THR A 268 -2.74 13.70 11.82
C THR A 268 -4.20 13.90 12.21
N SER A 269 -5.04 14.41 11.32
CA SER A 269 -6.48 14.57 11.57
C SER A 269 -7.26 13.25 11.43
N ASP A 270 -6.82 12.35 10.57
CA ASP A 270 -7.45 11.04 10.35
C ASP A 270 -7.04 10.03 11.44
N GLU A 271 -5.79 9.99 11.86
CA GLU A 271 -5.32 9.18 12.99
C GLU A 271 -5.98 9.58 14.32
N ALA A 272 -6.17 10.88 14.57
CA ALA A 272 -6.87 11.37 15.74
C ALA A 272 -8.37 11.00 15.75
N SER A 273 -8.99 10.81 14.59
CA SER A 273 -10.37 10.37 14.46
C SER A 273 -10.51 8.84 14.66
N PHE A 274 -9.54 8.06 14.20
CA PHE A 274 -9.53 6.60 14.34
C PHE A 274 -9.22 6.15 15.77
N SER A 275 -8.27 6.81 16.44
CA SER A 275 -7.93 6.55 17.85
C SER A 275 -9.08 6.85 18.82
N ARG A 276 -9.96 7.79 18.47
CA ARG A 276 -11.17 8.09 19.29
C ARG A 276 -12.33 7.13 19.10
N ALA A 277 -12.37 6.41 17.97
CA ALA A 277 -13.40 5.42 17.71
C ALA A 277 -13.08 4.04 18.33
N ALA A 278 -11.82 3.82 18.73
CA ALA A 278 -11.35 2.56 19.32
C ALA A 278 -11.40 2.52 20.85
N ASP A 279 -11.71 3.63 21.54
CA ASP A 279 -11.90 3.61 23.00
C ASP A 279 -13.28 3.03 23.33
N PRO A 280 -13.36 1.91 24.08
CA PRO A 280 -14.64 1.39 24.55
C PRO A 280 -15.27 2.40 25.53
N PRO A 281 -16.59 2.50 25.61
CA PRO A 281 -17.26 3.44 26.51
C PRO A 281 -16.80 3.17 27.94
N ARG A 282 -16.21 4.19 28.58
CA ARG A 282 -15.85 4.14 29.99
C ARG A 282 -17.11 3.90 30.80
N GLU A 283 -17.25 2.71 31.33
CA GLU A 283 -18.29 2.39 32.32
C GLU A 283 -18.15 3.31 33.54
N ASP A 284 -19.26 3.94 33.86
CA ASP A 284 -19.46 4.89 34.94
C ASP A 284 -19.25 4.20 36.31
N GLN A 285 -18.02 4.21 36.85
CA GLN A 285 -17.67 3.69 38.17
C GLN A 285 -18.12 4.66 39.29
N ALA A 286 -19.31 5.24 39.22
CA ALA A 286 -19.84 6.15 40.21
C ALA A 286 -21.16 5.67 40.84
N ARG A 287 -21.35 4.37 41.11
CA ARG A 287 -22.49 3.90 41.91
C ARG A 287 -22.22 2.60 42.68
N THR A 288 -21.27 2.55 43.60
CA THR A 288 -21.26 1.58 44.70
C THR A 288 -20.35 1.99 45.86
N ARG A 289 -20.67 3.14 46.47
CA ARG A 289 -20.21 3.47 47.81
C ARG A 289 -21.38 3.99 48.61
N LYS A 290 -22.31 3.08 49.02
CA LYS A 290 -23.20 3.25 50.22
C LYS A 290 -23.99 1.96 50.39
N ARG A 291 -23.43 1.00 51.10
CA ARG A 291 -24.09 0.03 51.98
C ARG A 291 -23.11 -1.09 52.35
N ALA A 292 -22.35 -0.90 53.40
CA ALA A 292 -21.83 -1.93 54.23
C ALA A 292 -21.61 -1.33 55.61
N GLY A 293 -22.66 -1.38 56.39
CA GLY A 293 -22.63 -1.17 57.83
C GLY A 293 -23.21 -2.41 58.48
N SER A 294 -22.40 -2.98 59.41
CA SER A 294 -22.78 -3.80 60.53
C SER A 294 -23.42 -5.18 60.32
N ALA A 295 -22.67 -6.22 60.65
CA ALA A 295 -22.97 -7.36 61.52
C ALA A 295 -21.83 -8.34 61.41
N GLY A 296 -20.97 -8.55 62.39
CA GLY A 296 -21.21 -9.29 63.61
C GLY A 296 -20.71 -10.72 63.51
N LEU A 297 -19.43 -10.94 63.97
CA LEU A 297 -18.84 -12.11 64.63
C LEU A 297 -19.55 -13.47 64.61
N LYS A 298 -18.85 -14.55 64.23
CA LYS A 298 -18.31 -15.57 65.17
C LYS A 298 -17.47 -16.66 64.43
N PRO A 299 -16.40 -17.19 65.08
CA PRO A 299 -15.55 -18.23 64.50
C PRO A 299 -15.91 -19.60 65.03
N THR A 300 -15.43 -20.68 64.38
CA THR A 300 -15.09 -22.01 64.92
C THR A 300 -15.47 -23.17 63.97
N PRO A 301 -14.82 -24.35 64.02
CA PRO A 301 -13.45 -24.73 64.21
C PRO A 301 -12.89 -25.68 63.09
N MET A 302 -11.57 -25.98 63.26
CA MET A 302 -10.83 -27.05 62.58
C MET A 302 -11.45 -28.43 62.75
N ILE A 303 -11.39 -29.25 61.69
CA ILE A 303 -11.26 -30.72 61.82
C ILE A 303 -10.15 -31.17 60.91
N LYS A 304 -9.23 -31.94 61.53
CA LYS A 304 -8.14 -32.73 60.96
C LYS A 304 -8.70 -34.01 60.35
N GLY A 305 -7.95 -34.59 59.41
CA GLY A 305 -7.90 -36.04 59.24
C GLY A 305 -8.27 -36.52 57.84
N ALA A 306 -7.40 -37.01 57.21
CA ALA A 306 -6.76 -38.21 56.70
C ALA A 306 -6.20 -38.00 55.31
#